data_b89f13b7c8a80830322a6a565690e803
#
_entry.id   b89f13b7c8a80830322a6a565690e803
#
_cell.length_a   1.000
_cell.length_b   1.000
_cell.length_c   1.000
_cell.angle_alpha   90.00
_cell.angle_beta   90.00
_cell.angle_gamma   90.00
#
_symmetry.space_group_name_H-M   'P 1'
#
loop_
_entity.id
_entity.type
_entity.pdbx_description
1 polymer ?
#
loop_
_entity_poly.entity_id
_entity_poly.type
_entity_poly.pdbx_seq_one_letter_code
_entity_poly.pdbx_strand_id
1 'polypeptide(L)'
;FHQLISSQLDVDRMDYLNRDSFFTGVREGFIGADRILKMLDVVDNELVVEQKGIYSIENFLTARRLMYWQVYLHKTCICAETMLIQIIRRAKELIKSGEEVFVTPAFGIFLKESISLYDFKSNPKYIEAFTQMDDTDVWGCIKVWATHPDKLLSNISQMLLNRKLFK
;
A
#
# COMPACT_ATOMS: atom_id res chain seq x y z
N PHE A 1 -14.25 -19.88 -4.50
CA PHE A 1 -13.05 -19.09 -4.82
C PHE A 1 -13.10 -17.66 -4.28
N HIS A 2 -14.23 -16.95 -4.43
CA HIS A 2 -14.37 -15.57 -3.96
C HIS A 2 -14.00 -15.43 -2.46
N GLN A 3 -14.46 -16.33 -1.61
CA GLN A 3 -14.19 -16.26 -0.17
C GLN A 3 -12.71 -16.50 0.19
N LEU A 4 -11.97 -17.30 -0.60
CA LEU A 4 -10.52 -17.48 -0.41
C LEU A 4 -9.71 -16.21 -0.68
N ILE A 5 -10.25 -15.30 -1.49
CA ILE A 5 -9.56 -14.08 -1.92
C ILE A 5 -10.09 -12.84 -1.19
N SER A 6 -11.38 -12.84 -0.79
CA SER A 6 -12.06 -11.63 -0.30
C SER A 6 -12.82 -11.83 1.02
N SER A 7 -12.49 -12.84 1.81
CA SER A 7 -13.10 -13.05 3.13
C SER A 7 -12.25 -12.45 4.26
N GLN A 8 -12.72 -12.59 5.50
CA GLN A 8 -11.92 -12.22 6.67
C GLN A 8 -10.71 -13.15 6.89
N LEU A 9 -10.79 -14.36 6.37
CA LEU A 9 -9.76 -15.39 6.45
C LEU A 9 -9.27 -15.70 5.02
N ASP A 10 -8.74 -14.70 4.32
CA ASP A 10 -8.23 -14.87 2.97
C ASP A 10 -6.74 -15.24 2.93
N VAL A 11 -6.34 -15.80 1.80
CA VAL A 11 -4.97 -16.28 1.60
C VAL A 11 -3.94 -15.15 1.53
N ASP A 12 -4.33 -13.97 1.06
CA ASP A 12 -3.48 -12.80 1.02
C ASP A 12 -3.10 -12.34 2.44
N ARG A 13 -4.09 -12.26 3.35
CA ARG A 13 -3.81 -11.94 4.76
C ARG A 13 -2.92 -12.98 5.44
N MET A 14 -3.11 -14.26 5.13
CA MET A 14 -2.24 -15.30 5.68
C MET A 14 -0.80 -15.15 5.19
N ASP A 15 -0.61 -14.79 3.93
CA ASP A 15 0.72 -14.56 3.37
C ASP A 15 1.37 -13.31 3.98
N TYR A 16 0.74 -12.14 3.88
CA TYR A 16 1.42 -10.92 4.31
C TYR A 16 1.65 -10.86 5.82
N LEU A 17 0.76 -11.41 6.67
CA LEU A 17 0.98 -11.43 8.11
C LEU A 17 2.26 -12.21 8.47
N ASN A 18 2.47 -13.39 7.88
CA ASN A 18 3.69 -14.16 8.11
C ASN A 18 4.93 -13.47 7.56
N ARG A 19 4.85 -12.95 6.34
CA ARG A 19 5.96 -12.26 5.67
C ARG A 19 6.35 -11.00 6.44
N ASP A 20 5.38 -10.16 6.80
CA ASP A 20 5.63 -8.91 7.49
C ASP A 20 6.09 -9.14 8.93
N SER A 21 5.56 -10.15 9.63
CA SER A 21 6.06 -10.59 10.92
C SER A 21 7.54 -10.96 10.85
N PHE A 22 7.93 -11.70 9.82
CA PHE A 22 9.33 -12.09 9.61
C PHE A 22 10.23 -10.87 9.35
N PHE A 23 9.87 -9.99 8.41
CA PHE A 23 10.71 -8.85 8.03
C PHE A 23 10.74 -7.73 9.07
N THR A 24 9.68 -7.55 9.84
CA THR A 24 9.62 -6.53 10.91
C THR A 24 10.17 -7.02 12.24
N GLY A 25 10.30 -8.34 12.42
CA GLY A 25 10.69 -8.96 13.67
C GLY A 25 9.60 -8.97 14.75
N VAL A 26 8.37 -8.60 14.40
CA VAL A 26 7.20 -8.60 15.30
C VAL A 26 6.61 -10.00 15.36
N ARG A 27 7.06 -10.80 16.32
CA ARG A 27 6.67 -12.22 16.46
C ARG A 27 5.19 -12.44 16.73
N GLU A 28 4.51 -11.46 17.30
CA GLU A 28 3.07 -11.50 17.55
C GLU A 28 2.23 -11.58 16.28
N GLY A 29 2.81 -11.21 15.14
CA GLY A 29 2.19 -11.37 13.82
C GLY A 29 2.29 -12.77 13.24
N PHE A 30 3.05 -13.68 13.86
CA PHE A 30 3.20 -15.05 13.36
C PHE A 30 1.91 -15.85 13.51
N ILE A 31 1.48 -16.48 12.42
CA ILE A 31 0.29 -17.33 12.35
C ILE A 31 0.64 -18.71 11.80
N GLY A 32 -0.04 -19.74 12.27
CA GLY A 32 0.08 -21.09 11.75
C GLY A 32 -0.74 -21.30 10.49
N ALA A 33 -0.40 -20.62 9.38
CA ALA A 33 -1.16 -20.65 8.13
C ALA A 33 -1.37 -22.07 7.61
N ASP A 34 -0.35 -22.93 7.61
CA ASP A 34 -0.46 -24.33 7.18
C ASP A 34 -1.51 -25.13 7.98
N ARG A 35 -1.62 -24.85 9.27
CA ARG A 35 -2.63 -25.46 10.11
C ARG A 35 -4.01 -24.93 9.79
N ILE A 36 -4.16 -23.63 9.58
CA ILE A 36 -5.44 -23.00 9.18
C ILE A 36 -5.91 -23.62 7.86
N LEU A 37 -5.04 -23.66 6.85
CA LEU A 37 -5.37 -24.23 5.53
C LEU A 37 -5.85 -25.68 5.60
N LYS A 38 -5.24 -26.50 6.48
CA LYS A 38 -5.66 -27.88 6.70
C LYS A 38 -6.98 -28.05 7.44
N MET A 39 -7.48 -26.98 8.05
CA MET A 39 -8.75 -26.96 8.78
C MET A 39 -9.88 -26.30 7.99
N LEU A 40 -9.57 -25.76 6.81
CA LEU A 40 -10.59 -25.22 5.90
C LEU A 40 -11.32 -26.35 5.20
N ASP A 41 -12.64 -26.21 5.07
CA ASP A 41 -13.51 -27.09 4.29
C ASP A 41 -14.57 -26.27 3.57
N VAL A 42 -15.31 -26.90 2.69
CA VAL A 42 -16.42 -26.27 1.95
C VAL A 42 -17.71 -27.04 2.22
N VAL A 43 -18.66 -26.38 2.85
CA VAL A 43 -19.98 -26.92 3.13
C VAL A 43 -21.03 -25.99 2.52
N ASP A 44 -21.95 -26.52 1.74
CA ASP A 44 -23.02 -25.77 1.07
C ASP A 44 -22.50 -24.55 0.27
N ASN A 45 -21.37 -24.73 -0.41
CA ASN A 45 -20.66 -23.69 -1.19
C ASN A 45 -20.12 -22.51 -0.35
N GLU A 46 -20.03 -22.67 0.98
CA GLU A 46 -19.46 -21.72 1.91
C GLU A 46 -18.15 -22.26 2.48
N LEU A 47 -17.16 -21.36 2.62
CA LEU A 47 -15.88 -21.67 3.26
C LEU A 47 -16.09 -21.76 4.78
N VAL A 48 -15.81 -22.93 5.34
CA VAL A 48 -15.96 -23.19 6.78
C VAL A 48 -14.65 -23.63 7.40
N VAL A 49 -14.56 -23.53 8.71
CA VAL A 49 -13.40 -23.98 9.48
C VAL A 49 -13.85 -25.10 10.42
N GLU A 50 -13.14 -26.21 10.45
CA GLU A 50 -13.39 -27.28 11.40
C GLU A 50 -13.32 -26.76 12.86
N GLN A 51 -14.19 -27.24 13.74
CA GLN A 51 -14.25 -26.80 15.14
C GLN A 51 -12.90 -26.88 15.86
N LYS A 52 -12.08 -27.88 15.57
CA LYS A 52 -10.73 -28.03 16.13
C LYS A 52 -9.75 -26.94 15.71
N GLY A 53 -10.10 -26.14 14.68
CA GLY A 53 -9.32 -24.99 14.17
C GLY A 53 -9.57 -23.69 14.90
N ILE A 54 -10.54 -23.61 15.84
CA ILE A 54 -10.99 -22.35 16.45
C ILE A 54 -9.84 -21.54 17.06
N TYR A 55 -8.93 -22.18 17.80
CA TYR A 55 -7.78 -21.50 18.40
C TYR A 55 -6.79 -20.93 17.36
N SER A 56 -6.68 -21.58 16.20
CA SER A 56 -5.84 -21.07 15.11
C SER A 56 -6.46 -19.82 14.49
N ILE A 57 -7.78 -19.74 14.42
CA ILE A 57 -8.50 -18.56 13.95
C ILE A 57 -8.43 -17.42 14.97
N GLU A 58 -8.60 -17.70 16.24
CA GLU A 58 -8.42 -16.69 17.31
C GLU A 58 -7.01 -16.11 17.29
N ASN A 59 -5.98 -16.97 17.14
CA ASN A 59 -4.61 -16.50 16.99
C ASN A 59 -4.43 -15.62 15.75
N PHE A 60 -4.99 -16.02 14.61
CA PHE A 60 -4.95 -15.23 13.36
C PHE A 60 -5.57 -13.84 13.56
N LEU A 61 -6.74 -13.74 14.17
CA LEU A 61 -7.42 -12.46 14.42
C LEU A 61 -6.62 -11.58 15.38
N THR A 62 -6.03 -12.21 16.42
CA THR A 62 -5.20 -11.50 17.39
C THR A 62 -3.90 -11.01 16.76
N ALA A 63 -3.20 -11.87 16.03
CA ALA A 63 -1.97 -11.52 15.31
C ALA A 63 -2.21 -10.36 14.33
N ARG A 64 -3.30 -10.43 13.54
CA ARG A 64 -3.69 -9.34 12.64
C ARG A 64 -3.86 -8.02 13.40
N ARG A 65 -4.60 -8.01 14.52
CA ARG A 65 -4.80 -6.80 15.32
C ARG A 65 -3.48 -6.23 15.84
N LEU A 66 -2.59 -7.09 16.32
CA LEU A 66 -1.30 -6.66 16.86
C LEU A 66 -0.38 -6.12 15.76
N MET A 67 -0.38 -6.72 14.57
CA MET A 67 0.35 -6.20 13.42
C MET A 67 -0.16 -4.83 12.98
N TYR A 68 -1.48 -4.60 13.01
CA TYR A 68 -2.03 -3.27 12.76
C TYR A 68 -1.49 -2.24 13.74
N TRP A 69 -1.43 -2.54 15.04
CA TRP A 69 -0.94 -1.60 16.04
C TRP A 69 0.57 -1.38 15.98
N GLN A 70 1.33 -2.46 15.82
CA GLN A 70 2.79 -2.40 15.94
C GLN A 70 3.48 -2.04 14.61
N VAL A 71 2.86 -2.33 13.48
CA VAL A 71 3.47 -2.17 12.15
C VAL A 71 2.68 -1.20 11.28
N TYR A 72 1.47 -1.58 10.85
CA TYR A 72 0.77 -0.84 9.81
C TYR A 72 0.29 0.54 10.25
N LEU A 73 -0.19 0.70 11.47
CA LEU A 73 -0.59 1.98 12.05
C LEU A 73 0.48 2.61 12.95
N HIS A 74 1.72 2.12 12.84
CA HIS A 74 2.80 2.74 13.60
C HIS A 74 3.02 4.19 13.13
N LYS A 75 3.18 5.11 14.08
CA LYS A 75 3.32 6.56 13.81
C LYS A 75 4.36 6.90 12.72
N THR A 76 5.44 6.13 12.65
CA THR A 76 6.51 6.32 11.65
C THR A 76 6.02 5.96 10.24
N CYS A 77 5.26 4.87 10.09
CA CYS A 77 4.69 4.48 8.79
C CYS A 77 3.68 5.51 8.32
N ILE A 78 2.74 5.90 9.18
CA ILE A 78 1.73 6.94 8.87
C ILE A 78 2.40 8.27 8.51
N CYS A 79 3.48 8.63 9.23
CA CYS A 79 4.23 9.84 8.90
C CYS A 79 4.86 9.76 7.50
N ALA A 80 5.49 8.65 7.15
CA ALA A 80 6.10 8.46 5.83
C ALA A 80 5.06 8.49 4.71
N GLU A 81 3.92 7.81 4.90
CA GLU A 81 2.79 7.84 3.97
C GLU A 81 2.23 9.26 3.78
N THR A 82 2.05 9.98 4.89
CA THR A 82 1.57 11.37 4.86
C THR A 82 2.56 12.27 4.11
N MET A 83 3.87 12.12 4.35
CA MET A 83 4.89 12.86 3.64
C MET A 83 4.86 12.56 2.14
N LEU A 84 4.72 11.29 1.75
CA LEU A 84 4.58 10.90 0.34
C LEU A 84 3.37 11.57 -0.32
N ILE A 85 2.22 11.54 0.35
CA ILE A 85 1.00 12.21 -0.13
C ILE A 85 1.23 13.72 -0.31
N GLN A 86 1.90 14.38 0.64
CA GLN A 86 2.18 15.83 0.54
C GLN A 86 3.17 16.16 -0.59
N ILE A 87 4.17 15.33 -0.82
CA ILE A 87 5.10 15.47 -1.96
C ILE A 87 4.32 15.42 -3.28
N ILE A 88 3.48 14.40 -3.47
CA ILE A 88 2.68 14.23 -4.69
C ILE A 88 1.70 15.41 -4.86
N ARG A 89 1.04 15.85 -3.79
CA ARG A 89 0.15 17.01 -3.82
C ARG A 89 0.89 18.28 -4.24
N ARG A 90 2.08 18.52 -3.65
CA ARG A 90 2.89 19.70 -4.01
C ARG A 90 3.34 19.67 -5.46
N ALA A 91 3.80 18.53 -5.95
CA ALA A 91 4.15 18.37 -7.36
C ALA A 91 2.95 18.66 -8.28
N LYS A 92 1.76 18.17 -7.92
CA LYS A 92 0.52 18.44 -8.68
C LYS A 92 0.12 19.92 -8.64
N GLU A 93 0.31 20.61 -7.53
CA GLU A 93 0.08 22.07 -7.41
C GLU A 93 1.01 22.86 -8.34
N LEU A 94 2.31 22.55 -8.32
CA LEU A 94 3.32 23.21 -9.16
C LEU A 94 3.01 23.00 -10.66
N ILE A 95 2.67 21.78 -11.06
CA ILE A 95 2.26 21.49 -12.44
C ILE A 95 1.03 22.33 -12.84
N LYS A 96 0.03 22.46 -11.96
CA LYS A 96 -1.16 23.27 -12.22
C LYS A 96 -0.87 24.76 -12.29
N SER A 97 0.15 25.25 -11.58
CA SER A 97 0.59 26.67 -11.67
C SER A 97 1.47 26.95 -12.88
N GLY A 98 1.78 25.94 -13.70
CA GLY A 98 2.59 26.07 -14.91
C GLY A 98 4.10 25.90 -14.69
N GLU A 99 4.50 25.47 -13.50
CA GLU A 99 5.89 25.15 -13.20
C GLU A 99 6.32 23.85 -13.88
N GLU A 100 7.56 23.80 -14.32
CA GLU A 100 8.14 22.60 -14.92
C GLU A 100 8.55 21.60 -13.82
N VAL A 101 7.82 20.48 -13.72
CA VAL A 101 8.09 19.41 -12.78
C VAL A 101 8.33 18.12 -13.56
N PHE A 102 9.47 17.49 -13.32
CA PHE A 102 9.78 16.20 -13.93
C PHE A 102 8.72 15.16 -13.53
N VAL A 103 8.23 14.40 -14.49
CA VAL A 103 7.32 13.27 -14.28
C VAL A 103 7.62 12.16 -15.28
N THR A 104 7.46 10.91 -14.87
CA THR A 104 7.49 9.78 -15.80
C THR A 104 6.25 9.77 -16.69
N PRO A 105 6.27 9.13 -17.86
CA PRO A 105 5.17 9.19 -18.82
C PRO A 105 3.83 8.74 -18.24
N ALA A 106 3.79 7.59 -17.59
CA ALA A 106 2.55 7.03 -17.02
C ALA A 106 2.05 7.85 -15.82
N PHE A 107 2.92 8.13 -14.84
CA PHE A 107 2.57 8.92 -13.65
C PHE A 107 2.18 10.36 -13.98
N GLY A 108 2.82 10.94 -15.01
CA GLY A 108 2.56 12.31 -15.47
C GLY A 108 1.12 12.53 -15.94
N ILE A 109 0.45 11.53 -16.49
CA ILE A 109 -0.96 11.62 -16.89
C ILE A 109 -1.83 11.93 -15.66
N PHE A 110 -1.63 11.21 -14.55
CA PHE A 110 -2.42 11.37 -13.31
C PHE A 110 -2.07 12.64 -12.52
N LEU A 111 -0.87 13.19 -12.73
CA LEU A 111 -0.49 14.46 -12.12
C LEU A 111 -1.00 15.67 -12.89
N LYS A 112 -1.01 15.61 -14.24
CA LYS A 112 -1.38 16.71 -15.12
C LYS A 112 -2.88 16.82 -15.37
N GLU A 113 -3.55 15.69 -15.49
CA GLU A 113 -4.97 15.62 -15.84
C GLU A 113 -5.85 15.42 -14.59
N SER A 114 -7.06 15.94 -14.64
CA SER A 114 -8.12 15.69 -13.63
C SER A 114 -9.04 14.61 -14.19
N ILE A 115 -8.77 13.37 -13.84
CA ILE A 115 -9.44 12.20 -14.39
C ILE A 115 -10.58 11.78 -13.45
N SER A 116 -11.80 11.76 -13.96
CA SER A 116 -12.97 11.21 -13.26
C SER A 116 -13.06 9.69 -13.43
N LEU A 117 -13.89 9.05 -12.61
CA LEU A 117 -14.19 7.63 -12.79
C LEU A 117 -14.83 7.31 -14.15
N TYR A 118 -15.61 8.27 -14.68
CA TYR A 118 -16.20 8.15 -16.01
C TYR A 118 -15.12 8.15 -17.09
N ASP A 119 -14.19 9.10 -17.03
CA ASP A 119 -13.07 9.20 -17.98
C ASP A 119 -12.23 7.92 -17.96
N PHE A 120 -11.96 7.42 -16.74
CA PHE A 120 -11.19 6.18 -16.56
C PHE A 120 -11.87 4.96 -17.18
N LYS A 121 -13.21 4.87 -17.11
CA LYS A 121 -13.99 3.78 -17.72
C LYS A 121 -14.17 3.92 -19.22
N SER A 122 -14.25 5.16 -19.75
CA SER A 122 -14.57 5.44 -21.15
C SER A 122 -13.35 5.52 -22.05
N ASN A 123 -12.14 5.73 -21.50
CA ASN A 123 -10.93 5.90 -22.29
C ASN A 123 -9.85 4.88 -21.88
N PRO A 124 -9.56 3.90 -22.75
CA PRO A 124 -8.55 2.87 -22.49
C PRO A 124 -7.15 3.41 -22.17
N LYS A 125 -6.81 4.61 -22.65
CA LYS A 125 -5.53 5.29 -22.35
C LYS A 125 -5.22 5.35 -20.86
N TYR A 126 -6.23 5.61 -20.03
CA TYR A 126 -6.02 5.74 -18.58
C TYR A 126 -5.79 4.40 -17.89
N ILE A 127 -6.48 3.34 -18.35
CA ILE A 127 -6.26 1.98 -17.87
C ILE A 127 -4.84 1.53 -18.26
N GLU A 128 -4.45 1.75 -19.51
CA GLU A 128 -3.11 1.40 -19.99
C GLU A 128 -2.02 2.14 -19.18
N ALA A 129 -2.15 3.45 -19.01
CA ALA A 129 -1.21 4.22 -18.21
C ALA A 129 -1.17 3.75 -16.75
N PHE A 130 -2.32 3.38 -16.16
CA PHE A 130 -2.38 2.87 -14.79
C PHE A 130 -1.66 1.53 -14.64
N THR A 131 -1.82 0.62 -15.62
CA THR A 131 -1.13 -0.68 -15.58
C THR A 131 0.37 -0.61 -15.87
N GLN A 132 0.83 0.48 -16.48
CA GLN A 132 2.26 0.73 -16.72
C GLN A 132 2.95 1.44 -15.55
N MET A 133 2.18 2.04 -14.64
CA MET A 133 2.72 2.77 -13.51
C MET A 133 3.07 1.83 -12.36
N ASP A 134 4.26 1.99 -11.79
CA ASP A 134 4.73 1.25 -10.63
C ASP A 134 5.44 2.16 -9.59
N ASP A 135 5.92 1.55 -8.52
CA ASP A 135 6.65 2.26 -7.45
C ASP A 135 7.92 2.94 -7.99
N THR A 136 8.53 2.41 -9.05
CA THR A 136 9.74 2.97 -9.66
C THR A 136 9.47 4.34 -10.26
N ASP A 137 8.30 4.55 -10.86
CA ASP A 137 7.86 5.85 -11.38
C ASP A 137 7.81 6.90 -10.27
N VAL A 138 7.18 6.56 -9.15
CA VAL A 138 7.02 7.45 -8.01
C VAL A 138 8.36 7.77 -7.36
N TRP A 139 9.17 6.74 -7.05
CA TRP A 139 10.50 6.94 -6.46
C TRP A 139 11.48 7.64 -7.38
N GLY A 140 11.40 7.38 -8.69
CA GLY A 140 12.18 8.10 -9.71
C GLY A 140 11.87 9.59 -9.69
N CYS A 141 10.61 9.95 -9.68
CA CYS A 141 10.17 11.35 -9.58
C CYS A 141 10.65 12.00 -8.28
N ILE A 142 10.48 11.35 -7.13
CA ILE A 142 10.90 11.89 -5.82
C ILE A 142 12.40 12.15 -5.78
N LYS A 143 13.23 11.28 -6.37
CA LYS A 143 14.68 11.50 -6.45
C LYS A 143 15.03 12.74 -7.25
N VAL A 144 14.35 13.01 -8.36
CA VAL A 144 14.55 14.22 -9.15
C VAL A 144 14.00 15.43 -8.41
N TRP A 145 12.83 15.33 -7.79
CA TRP A 145 12.22 16.43 -7.02
C TRP A 145 13.05 16.85 -5.81
N ALA A 146 13.90 15.99 -5.29
CA ALA A 146 14.81 16.32 -4.19
C ALA A 146 15.80 17.47 -4.53
N THR A 147 15.98 17.78 -5.82
CA THR A 147 16.80 18.90 -6.31
C THR A 147 15.98 20.00 -6.98
N HIS A 148 14.65 19.95 -6.88
CA HIS A 148 13.74 20.92 -7.50
C HIS A 148 13.93 22.33 -6.86
N PRO A 149 13.77 23.44 -7.63
CA PRO A 149 13.89 24.80 -7.10
C PRO A 149 12.88 25.14 -6.00
N ASP A 150 11.67 24.57 -6.07
CA ASP A 150 10.68 24.72 -4.99
C ASP A 150 11.19 24.04 -3.71
N LYS A 151 11.40 24.88 -2.68
CA LYS A 151 11.99 24.44 -1.41
C LYS A 151 11.09 23.46 -0.63
N LEU A 152 9.78 23.58 -0.77
CA LEU A 152 8.87 22.67 -0.06
C LEU A 152 8.95 21.29 -0.68
N LEU A 153 8.82 21.17 -2.01
CA LEU A 153 8.94 19.92 -2.72
C LEU A 153 10.30 19.24 -2.48
N SER A 154 11.40 19.99 -2.65
CA SER A 154 12.73 19.42 -2.50
C SER A 154 13.04 19.00 -1.07
N ASN A 155 12.69 19.80 -0.06
CA ASN A 155 12.99 19.46 1.33
C ASN A 155 12.22 18.21 1.79
N ILE A 156 10.91 18.10 1.52
CA ILE A 156 10.14 16.94 1.94
C ILE A 156 10.62 15.68 1.18
N SER A 157 10.94 15.80 -0.11
CA SER A 157 11.52 14.72 -0.90
C SER A 157 12.84 14.22 -0.32
N GLN A 158 13.77 15.14 0.01
CA GLN A 158 15.04 14.79 0.66
C GLN A 158 14.83 14.14 2.03
N MET A 159 13.91 14.67 2.83
CA MET A 159 13.59 14.11 4.14
C MET A 159 13.09 12.67 4.03
N LEU A 160 12.17 12.40 3.09
CA LEU A 160 11.62 11.05 2.87
C LEU A 160 12.72 10.09 2.39
N LEU A 161 13.53 10.48 1.39
CA LEU A 161 14.63 9.67 0.85
C LEU A 161 15.69 9.34 1.93
N ASN A 162 15.98 10.27 2.82
CA ASN A 162 16.95 10.11 3.88
C ASN A 162 16.35 9.57 5.20
N ARG A 163 15.08 9.14 5.19
CA ARG A 163 14.36 8.65 6.38
C ARG A 163 14.35 9.63 7.56
N LYS A 164 14.43 10.93 7.30
CA LYS A 164 14.31 12.01 8.28
C LYS A 164 12.86 12.46 8.38
N LEU A 165 12.03 11.60 8.97
CA LEU A 165 10.60 11.85 9.08
C LEU A 165 10.29 12.90 10.15
N PHE A 166 9.13 13.54 10.06
CA PHE A 166 8.62 14.40 11.12
C PHE A 166 8.38 13.59 12.41
N LYS A 167 8.57 14.22 13.55
CA LYS A 167 8.38 13.62 14.87
C LYS A 167 7.11 14.14 15.52
#